data_782f9ccc0fc57e739aa1e91ad85ff3f7
#
_entry.id   782f9ccc0fc57e739aa1e91ad85ff3f7
#
_cell.length_a   1.000
_cell.length_b   1.000
_cell.length_c   1.000
_cell.angle_alpha   90.00
_cell.angle_beta   90.00
_cell.angle_gamma   90.00
#
_symmetry.space_group_name_H-M   'P 1'
#
loop_
_entity.id
_entity.type
_entity.pdbx_description
1 polymer ?
#
loop_
_entity_poly.entity_id
_entity_poly.type
_entity_poly.pdbx_seq_one_letter_code
_entity_poly.pdbx_strand_id
1 'polypeptide(L)'
;MRPLAFVLVSILILWSTAAVGQQKKLVFIILDGIPAQDLERVATPNLDQLTQKVGYARAFTGGQTGGYSESPTISAVGYNSILTGTWANKHQVWGNGIEAPNYQYWTIFRYLKAARPDAKTAIFSTWQDNRTKLLGENLPQTGFLKLDRAVDGL
;
A
#
# COMPACT_ATOMS: atom_id res chain seq x y z
N MET A 1 16.81 12.91 -55.68
CA MET A 1 15.90 13.30 -54.58
C MET A 1 15.53 12.16 -53.60
N ARG A 2 16.38 11.17 -53.36
CA ARG A 2 16.09 10.00 -52.47
C ARG A 2 16.84 9.93 -51.15
N PRO A 3 17.96 10.62 -50.86
CA PRO A 3 18.64 10.47 -49.58
C PRO A 3 18.00 11.28 -48.41
N LEU A 4 17.30 12.38 -48.73
CA LEU A 4 16.73 13.25 -47.67
C LEU A 4 15.56 12.59 -46.91
N ALA A 5 14.77 11.78 -47.61
CA ALA A 5 13.65 11.06 -47.00
C ALA A 5 14.09 9.99 -46.01
N PHE A 6 15.21 9.30 -46.29
CA PHE A 6 15.76 8.27 -45.41
C PHE A 6 16.36 8.88 -44.12
N VAL A 7 16.97 10.06 -44.19
CA VAL A 7 17.52 10.75 -43.01
C VAL A 7 16.41 11.24 -42.08
N LEU A 8 15.31 11.76 -42.62
CA LEU A 8 14.15 12.18 -41.83
C LEU A 8 13.44 11.02 -41.11
N VAL A 9 13.32 9.87 -41.73
CA VAL A 9 12.75 8.67 -41.12
C VAL A 9 13.64 8.14 -40.02
N SER A 10 14.96 8.14 -40.21
CA SER A 10 15.92 7.72 -39.17
C SER A 10 15.93 8.62 -37.95
N ILE A 11 15.76 9.93 -38.12
CA ILE A 11 15.65 10.90 -37.00
C ILE A 11 14.33 10.72 -36.24
N LEU A 12 13.23 10.45 -36.90
CA LEU A 12 11.94 10.17 -36.26
C LEU A 12 11.96 8.87 -35.44
N ILE A 13 12.67 7.83 -35.89
CA ILE A 13 12.83 6.58 -35.14
C ILE A 13 13.69 6.76 -33.90
N LEU A 14 14.73 7.61 -33.95
CA LEU A 14 15.58 7.90 -32.79
C LEU A 14 14.89 8.75 -31.69
N TRP A 15 13.85 9.51 -32.03
CA TRP A 15 13.08 10.29 -31.04
C TRP A 15 11.98 9.49 -30.35
N SER A 16 11.62 8.34 -30.85
CA SER A 16 10.56 7.49 -30.27
C SER A 16 11.03 6.62 -29.09
N THR A 17 12.32 6.61 -28.73
CA THR A 17 12.87 5.70 -27.70
C THR A 17 13.09 6.33 -26.32
N ALA A 18 12.69 7.57 -26.06
CA ALA A 18 13.04 8.26 -24.84
C ALA A 18 11.89 8.56 -23.86
N ALA A 19 10.76 7.91 -24.00
CA ALA A 19 9.72 7.97 -22.95
C ALA A 19 9.89 6.80 -21.98
N VAL A 20 11.02 6.72 -21.27
CA VAL A 20 11.11 5.92 -20.04
C VAL A 20 10.23 6.60 -19.01
N GLY A 21 8.95 6.24 -18.99
CA GLY A 21 8.03 6.73 -17.98
C GLY A 21 8.62 6.51 -16.60
N GLN A 22 8.77 7.58 -15.83
CA GLN A 22 9.24 7.50 -14.45
C GLN A 22 8.40 6.48 -13.70
N GLN A 23 9.01 5.40 -13.23
CA GLN A 23 8.30 4.39 -12.45
C GLN A 23 7.79 5.02 -11.15
N LYS A 24 6.48 5.13 -11.02
CA LYS A 24 5.86 5.59 -9.78
C LYS A 24 6.14 4.57 -8.67
N LYS A 25 6.61 5.06 -7.54
CA LYS A 25 6.84 4.26 -6.33
C LYS A 25 5.88 4.71 -5.25
N LEU A 26 5.32 3.76 -4.51
CA LEU A 26 4.52 4.03 -3.32
C LEU A 26 5.29 3.47 -2.11
N VAL A 27 5.50 4.30 -1.12
CA VAL A 27 5.95 3.90 0.21
C VAL A 27 4.80 4.17 1.17
N PHE A 28 4.33 3.11 1.83
CA PHE A 28 3.26 3.19 2.81
C PHE A 28 3.84 2.88 4.19
N ILE A 29 3.72 3.82 5.13
CA ILE A 29 4.33 3.72 6.46
C ILE A 29 3.21 3.70 7.50
N ILE A 30 3.19 2.69 8.35
CA ILE A 30 2.31 2.62 9.52
C ILE A 30 3.18 2.77 10.76
N LEU A 31 2.90 3.81 11.54
CA LEU A 31 3.47 4.04 12.86
C LEU A 31 2.40 3.71 13.89
N ASP A 32 2.49 2.50 14.47
CA ASP A 32 1.51 2.04 15.43
C ASP A 32 1.62 2.75 16.79
N GLY A 33 0.48 2.98 17.43
CA GLY A 33 0.41 3.60 18.74
C GLY A 33 0.71 5.10 18.78
N ILE A 34 0.84 5.77 17.64
CA ILE A 34 1.11 7.21 17.56
C ILE A 34 -0.13 7.95 17.05
N PRO A 35 -0.86 8.68 17.90
CA PRO A 35 -1.97 9.51 17.46
C PRO A 35 -1.49 10.67 16.57
N ALA A 36 -2.31 11.07 15.61
CA ALA A 36 -1.98 12.15 14.68
C ALA A 36 -1.64 13.46 15.42
N GLN A 37 -2.37 13.77 16.52
CA GLN A 37 -2.10 14.97 17.31
C GLN A 37 -0.73 14.97 17.99
N ASP A 38 -0.17 13.81 18.32
CA ASP A 38 1.15 13.73 18.93
C ASP A 38 2.24 13.92 17.86
N LEU A 39 2.04 13.36 16.67
CA LEU A 39 2.92 13.61 15.53
C LEU A 39 2.96 15.10 15.15
N GLU A 40 1.83 15.80 15.26
CA GLU A 40 1.73 17.22 14.96
C GLU A 40 2.36 18.15 16.02
N ARG A 41 2.55 17.66 17.25
CA ARG A 41 3.14 18.42 18.34
C ARG A 41 4.66 18.33 18.40
N VAL A 42 5.24 17.26 17.88
CA VAL A 42 6.68 17.07 17.91
C VAL A 42 7.33 17.63 16.66
N ALA A 43 8.55 18.13 16.79
CA ALA A 43 9.31 18.60 15.62
C ALA A 43 9.68 17.41 14.71
N THR A 44 9.13 17.41 13.52
CA THR A 44 9.39 16.37 12.50
C THR A 44 9.89 17.03 11.21
N PRO A 45 11.11 17.60 11.18
CA PRO A 45 11.51 18.55 10.14
C PRO A 45 11.40 17.99 8.71
N ASN A 46 11.63 16.70 8.53
CA ASN A 46 11.49 16.07 7.21
C ASN A 46 10.03 15.88 6.80
N LEU A 47 9.16 15.47 7.73
CA LEU A 47 7.72 15.37 7.47
C LEU A 47 7.12 16.76 7.28
N ASP A 48 7.51 17.73 8.12
CA ASP A 48 7.04 19.12 8.03
C ASP A 48 7.40 19.73 6.66
N GLN A 49 8.62 19.50 6.18
CA GLN A 49 9.03 19.93 4.84
C GLN A 49 8.22 19.24 3.74
N LEU A 50 7.90 17.95 3.90
CA LEU A 50 7.09 17.22 2.94
C LEU A 50 5.66 17.77 2.89
N THR A 51 5.04 18.01 4.05
CA THR A 51 3.67 18.54 4.13
C THR A 51 3.56 19.92 3.51
N GLN A 52 4.58 20.77 3.65
CA GLN A 52 4.63 22.08 2.99
C GLN A 52 4.68 21.99 1.47
N LYS A 53 5.31 20.94 0.92
CA LYS A 53 5.45 20.75 -0.53
C LYS A 53 4.24 20.13 -1.20
N VAL A 54 3.60 19.17 -0.53
CA VAL A 54 2.58 18.30 -1.15
C VAL A 54 1.21 18.40 -0.45
N GLY A 55 1.13 19.04 0.72
CA GLY A 55 -0.06 19.15 1.53
C GLY A 55 -0.16 18.07 2.62
N TYR A 56 -1.11 18.29 3.52
CA TYR A 56 -1.42 17.43 4.65
C TYR A 56 -2.93 17.32 4.84
N ALA A 57 -3.41 16.13 5.16
CA ALA A 57 -4.79 15.92 5.55
C ALA A 57 -4.87 14.81 6.59
N ARG A 58 -5.71 15.00 7.60
CA ARG A 58 -6.06 13.92 8.53
C ARG A 58 -7.09 12.99 7.90
N ALA A 59 -6.96 11.71 8.20
CA ALA A 59 -7.98 10.70 7.98
C ALA A 59 -8.19 9.90 9.26
N PHE A 60 -9.15 9.00 9.27
CA PHE A 60 -9.41 8.13 10.42
C PHE A 60 -9.68 6.70 9.96
N THR A 61 -9.44 5.76 10.86
CA THR A 61 -9.92 4.38 10.77
C THR A 61 -10.87 4.11 11.94
N GLY A 62 -11.75 3.10 11.82
CA GLY A 62 -12.62 2.71 12.93
C GLY A 62 -14.10 2.64 12.58
N GLY A 63 -14.49 3.15 11.42
CA GLY A 63 -15.89 3.16 10.99
C GLY A 63 -16.73 4.19 11.77
N GLN A 64 -18.03 4.00 11.73
CA GLN A 64 -18.99 4.87 12.42
C GLN A 64 -19.24 4.37 13.84
N THR A 65 -18.89 5.17 14.84
CA THR A 65 -19.16 4.85 16.25
C THR A 65 -20.63 4.56 16.49
N GLY A 66 -20.93 3.45 17.18
CA GLY A 66 -22.29 2.96 17.44
C GLY A 66 -23.00 2.40 16.19
N GLY A 67 -22.33 2.35 15.04
CA GLY A 67 -22.90 1.90 13.78
C GLY A 67 -22.41 0.51 13.35
N TYR A 68 -23.02 0.00 12.26
CA TYR A 68 -22.68 -1.31 11.69
C TYR A 68 -21.20 -1.44 11.26
N SER A 69 -20.56 -0.35 10.94
CA SER A 69 -19.16 -0.33 10.50
C SER A 69 -18.16 -0.09 11.63
N GLU A 70 -18.62 0.05 12.87
CA GLU A 70 -17.73 0.28 14.01
C GLU A 70 -16.67 -0.81 14.08
N SER A 71 -15.42 -0.39 14.18
CA SER A 71 -14.26 -1.27 14.18
C SER A 71 -13.40 -0.96 15.40
N PRO A 72 -12.95 -1.95 16.16
CA PRO A 72 -12.12 -1.73 17.35
C PRO A 72 -10.83 -0.98 17.03
N THR A 73 -10.37 -0.14 17.95
CA THR A 73 -9.06 0.49 17.90
C THR A 73 -7.99 -0.51 18.35
N ILE A 74 -7.65 -1.43 17.45
CA ILE A 74 -6.68 -2.51 17.65
C ILE A 74 -5.76 -2.54 16.41
N SER A 75 -4.48 -2.82 16.61
CA SER A 75 -3.44 -2.76 15.57
C SER A 75 -3.82 -3.51 14.30
N ALA A 76 -4.08 -4.81 14.37
CA ALA A 76 -4.41 -5.61 13.19
C ALA A 76 -5.71 -5.17 12.50
N VAL A 77 -6.69 -4.71 13.27
CA VAL A 77 -7.96 -4.20 12.74
C VAL A 77 -7.74 -2.94 11.91
N GLY A 78 -6.98 -1.99 12.47
CA GLY A 78 -6.62 -0.75 11.78
C GLY A 78 -5.76 -1.00 10.55
N TYR A 79 -4.75 -1.86 10.65
CA TYR A 79 -3.89 -2.22 9.53
C TYR A 79 -4.69 -2.83 8.39
N ASN A 80 -5.57 -3.79 8.69
CA ASN A 80 -6.37 -4.42 7.66
C ASN A 80 -7.39 -3.47 7.04
N SER A 81 -7.98 -2.58 7.86
CA SER A 81 -8.87 -1.54 7.36
C SER A 81 -8.19 -0.63 6.34
N ILE A 82 -6.96 -0.20 6.63
CA ILE A 82 -6.19 0.65 5.72
C ILE A 82 -5.76 -0.12 4.47
N LEU A 83 -5.29 -1.36 4.63
CA LEU A 83 -4.80 -2.17 3.52
C LEU A 83 -5.89 -2.63 2.55
N THR A 84 -7.14 -2.79 3.04
CA THR A 84 -8.27 -3.25 2.23
C THR A 84 -9.23 -2.13 1.84
N GLY A 85 -9.13 -0.96 2.47
CA GLY A 85 -10.11 0.13 2.29
C GLY A 85 -11.51 -0.21 2.82
N THR A 86 -11.62 -1.15 3.77
CA THR A 86 -12.91 -1.58 4.35
C THR A 86 -12.82 -1.64 5.87
N TRP A 87 -13.95 -1.73 6.55
CA TRP A 87 -14.03 -1.86 8.01
C TRP A 87 -14.13 -3.32 8.45
N ALA A 88 -13.98 -3.56 9.77
CA ALA A 88 -13.95 -4.90 10.35
C ALA A 88 -15.17 -5.76 10.02
N ASN A 89 -16.35 -5.16 9.91
CA ASN A 89 -17.58 -5.85 9.49
C ASN A 89 -17.49 -6.52 8.11
N LYS A 90 -16.53 -6.08 7.28
CA LYS A 90 -16.28 -6.64 5.94
C LYS A 90 -15.05 -7.54 5.94
N HIS A 91 -13.89 -7.02 6.35
CA HIS A 91 -12.65 -7.80 6.31
C HIS A 91 -12.52 -8.83 7.44
N GLN A 92 -13.42 -8.82 8.44
CA GLN A 92 -13.55 -9.81 9.52
C GLN A 92 -12.31 -9.96 10.43
N VAL A 93 -11.41 -8.99 10.45
CA VAL A 93 -10.34 -8.92 11.44
C VAL A 93 -10.84 -8.08 12.61
N TRP A 94 -11.02 -8.71 13.78
CA TRP A 94 -11.60 -8.09 14.98
C TRP A 94 -10.59 -7.93 16.11
N GLY A 95 -9.40 -8.48 15.96
CA GLY A 95 -8.35 -8.44 16.97
C GLY A 95 -6.99 -8.86 16.43
N ASN A 96 -5.98 -8.80 17.29
CA ASN A 96 -4.59 -9.16 16.94
C ASN A 96 -4.39 -10.67 16.69
N GLY A 97 -5.34 -11.52 17.06
CA GLY A 97 -5.29 -12.95 16.70
C GLY A 97 -5.41 -13.22 15.21
N ILE A 98 -6.06 -12.33 14.47
CA ILE A 98 -6.28 -12.44 13.01
C ILE A 98 -6.82 -13.84 12.66
N GLU A 99 -7.90 -14.23 13.31
CA GLU A 99 -8.35 -15.62 13.32
C GLU A 99 -9.02 -16.05 12.00
N ALA A 100 -9.84 -15.18 11.41
CA ALA A 100 -10.62 -15.51 10.22
C ALA A 100 -10.75 -14.33 9.24
N PRO A 101 -9.65 -13.85 8.64
CA PRO A 101 -9.71 -12.74 7.69
C PRO A 101 -10.57 -13.10 6.47
N ASN A 102 -11.42 -12.19 6.06
CA ASN A 102 -12.19 -12.33 4.82
C ASN A 102 -11.36 -11.84 3.62
N TYR A 103 -10.62 -12.73 3.01
CA TYR A 103 -9.78 -12.43 1.85
C TYR A 103 -10.53 -12.10 0.55
N GLN A 104 -11.86 -12.05 0.56
CA GLN A 104 -12.62 -11.47 -0.55
C GLN A 104 -12.41 -9.96 -0.66
N TYR A 105 -12.08 -9.30 0.46
CA TYR A 105 -11.67 -7.90 0.50
C TYR A 105 -10.15 -7.83 0.30
N TRP A 106 -9.77 -7.56 -0.93
CA TRP A 106 -8.37 -7.58 -1.35
C TRP A 106 -7.58 -6.46 -0.71
N THR A 107 -6.35 -6.77 -0.34
CA THR A 107 -5.37 -5.75 0.05
C THR A 107 -4.82 -5.01 -1.17
N ILE A 108 -4.27 -3.81 -0.95
CA ILE A 108 -3.58 -3.04 -2.01
C ILE A 108 -2.48 -3.86 -2.71
N PHE A 109 -1.81 -4.77 -2.01
CA PHE A 109 -0.81 -5.67 -2.58
C PHE A 109 -1.41 -6.61 -3.61
N ARG A 110 -2.55 -7.23 -3.28
CA ARG A 110 -3.22 -8.15 -4.18
C ARG A 110 -3.79 -7.43 -5.41
N TYR A 111 -4.38 -6.25 -5.22
CA TYR A 111 -4.82 -5.41 -6.33
C TYR A 111 -3.66 -5.01 -7.25
N LEU A 112 -2.52 -4.61 -6.67
CA LEU A 112 -1.36 -4.22 -7.45
C LEU A 112 -0.81 -5.39 -8.28
N LYS A 113 -0.64 -6.57 -7.66
CA LYS A 113 -0.13 -7.77 -8.35
C LYS A 113 -1.09 -8.27 -9.44
N ALA A 114 -2.39 -8.16 -9.22
CA ALA A 114 -3.38 -8.52 -10.25
C ALA A 114 -3.36 -7.55 -11.44
N ALA A 115 -3.27 -6.24 -11.17
CA ALA A 115 -3.26 -5.22 -12.21
C ALA A 115 -1.91 -5.08 -12.91
N ARG A 116 -0.81 -5.35 -12.22
CA ARG A 116 0.56 -5.22 -12.69
C ARG A 116 1.43 -6.33 -12.11
N PRO A 117 1.44 -7.52 -12.72
CA PRO A 117 2.18 -8.69 -12.21
C PRO A 117 3.69 -8.44 -12.02
N ASP A 118 4.28 -7.60 -12.86
CA ASP A 118 5.71 -7.25 -12.80
C ASP A 118 6.06 -6.22 -11.71
N ALA A 119 5.05 -5.58 -11.11
CA ALA A 119 5.29 -4.60 -10.05
C ALA A 119 5.99 -5.25 -8.87
N LYS A 120 7.09 -4.63 -8.41
CA LYS A 120 7.83 -5.11 -7.24
C LYS A 120 7.15 -4.65 -5.97
N THR A 121 7.00 -5.59 -5.04
CA THR A 121 6.35 -5.38 -3.75
C THR A 121 7.26 -5.81 -2.61
N ALA A 122 7.21 -5.07 -1.52
CA ALA A 122 7.97 -5.38 -0.32
C ALA A 122 7.16 -5.07 0.94
N ILE A 123 7.38 -5.84 1.99
CA ILE A 123 6.92 -5.56 3.34
C ILE A 123 8.09 -5.61 4.31
N PHE A 124 8.15 -4.65 5.21
CA PHE A 124 9.05 -4.62 6.36
C PHE A 124 8.16 -4.42 7.58
N SER A 125 8.08 -5.42 8.44
CA SER A 125 7.14 -5.43 9.54
C SER A 125 7.79 -6.02 10.80
N THR A 126 7.49 -5.48 11.96
CA THR A 126 7.93 -6.04 13.23
C THR A 126 7.13 -7.28 13.66
N TRP A 127 6.10 -7.64 12.89
CA TRP A 127 5.21 -8.74 13.22
C TRP A 127 4.89 -9.59 11.99
N GLN A 128 5.30 -10.85 12.03
CA GLN A 128 5.16 -11.79 10.91
C GLN A 128 3.71 -11.98 10.45
N ASP A 129 2.75 -11.96 11.38
CA ASP A 129 1.33 -12.15 11.06
C ASP A 129 0.76 -11.05 10.14
N ASN A 130 1.38 -9.87 10.10
CA ASN A 130 1.03 -8.85 9.11
C ASN A 130 1.23 -9.36 7.68
N ARG A 131 2.24 -10.16 7.44
CA ARG A 131 2.52 -10.76 6.14
C ARG A 131 1.72 -12.05 5.93
N THR A 132 1.80 -12.98 6.88
CA THR A 132 1.28 -14.33 6.70
C THR A 132 -0.24 -14.42 6.84
N LYS A 133 -0.84 -13.57 7.71
CA LYS A 133 -2.27 -13.57 7.97
C LYS A 133 -2.98 -12.34 7.38
N LEU A 134 -2.55 -11.10 7.66
CA LEU A 134 -3.26 -9.94 7.12
C LEU A 134 -3.15 -9.86 5.60
N LEU A 135 -1.96 -9.98 5.03
CA LEU A 135 -1.81 -10.05 3.58
C LEU A 135 -2.19 -11.43 3.03
N GLY A 136 -2.06 -12.48 3.83
CA GLY A 136 -2.31 -13.85 3.42
C GLY A 136 -1.32 -14.33 2.37
N GLU A 137 -0.03 -14.01 2.52
CA GLU A 137 0.99 -14.45 1.58
C GLU A 137 1.00 -15.97 1.45
N ASN A 138 1.09 -16.47 0.21
CA ASN A 138 1.08 -17.87 -0.18
C ASN A 138 -0.20 -18.65 0.18
N LEU A 139 -1.28 -18.00 0.60
CA LEU A 139 -2.55 -18.69 0.85
C LEU A 139 -3.36 -18.87 -0.43
N PRO A 140 -4.06 -20.00 -0.62
CA PRO A 140 -4.97 -20.22 -1.75
C PRO A 140 -6.06 -19.14 -1.83
N GLN A 141 -6.59 -18.69 -0.68
CA GLN A 141 -7.65 -17.67 -0.59
C GLN A 141 -7.22 -16.31 -1.15
N THR A 142 -5.93 -16.03 -1.19
CA THR A 142 -5.37 -14.80 -1.77
C THR A 142 -4.89 -14.97 -3.21
N GLY A 143 -5.09 -16.16 -3.79
CA GLY A 143 -4.54 -16.53 -5.09
C GLY A 143 -3.02 -16.70 -5.04
N PHE A 144 -2.52 -17.22 -3.92
CA PHE A 144 -1.09 -17.42 -3.68
C PHE A 144 -0.29 -16.12 -3.83
N LEU A 145 -0.83 -15.01 -3.28
CA LEU A 145 -0.13 -13.72 -3.25
C LEU A 145 1.32 -13.93 -2.82
N LYS A 146 2.27 -13.45 -3.62
CA LYS A 146 3.69 -13.51 -3.32
C LYS A 146 4.30 -12.12 -3.33
N LEU A 147 5.04 -11.80 -2.29
CA LEU A 147 5.82 -10.57 -2.20
C LEU A 147 7.24 -10.79 -2.73
N ASP A 148 7.81 -9.76 -3.37
CA ASP A 148 9.17 -9.87 -3.92
C ASP A 148 10.23 -9.75 -2.82
N ARG A 149 9.92 -9.05 -1.74
CA ARG A 149 10.78 -8.91 -0.55
C ARG A 149 9.92 -8.87 0.71
N ALA A 150 10.39 -9.54 1.74
CA ALA A 150 9.79 -9.49 3.06
C ALA A 150 10.88 -9.52 4.13
N VAL A 151 10.71 -8.70 5.16
CA VAL A 151 11.49 -8.75 6.40
C VAL A 151 10.49 -8.69 7.53
N ASP A 152 10.40 -9.78 8.28
CA ASP A 152 9.63 -9.84 9.50
C ASP A 152 10.52 -9.42 10.67
N GLY A 153 9.95 -8.75 11.63
CA GLY A 153 10.69 -8.16 12.73
C GLY A 153 11.34 -9.17 13.66
N LEU A 154 12.15 -8.61 14.48
CA LEU A 154 12.98 -9.23 15.50
C LEU A 154 12.14 -9.69 16.68
#